data_6aa091953061b36ce1b0017226be6440
#
_entry.id   6aa091953061b36ce1b0017226be6440
#
_cell.length_a   1.000
_cell.length_b   1.000
_cell.length_c   1.000
_cell.angle_alpha   90.00
_cell.angle_beta   90.00
_cell.angle_gamma   90.00
#
_symmetry.space_group_name_H-M   'P 1'
#
loop_
_entity.id
_entity.type
_entity.pdbx_description
1 polymer ?
#
loop_
_entity_poly.entity_id
_entity_poly.type
_entity_poly.pdbx_seq_one_letter_code
_entity_poly.pdbx_strand_id
1 'polypeptide(L)'
;YTLTATHTQSGCIATDAVVVTVNQTLPTADAGLDGEKTCAQNSTGVQIGALPQSGQTYSWTPSTGLSATGVANPIANPSSTTNYTLTVTNVANGCTATDQVLVSVNTTLPTANAGLDFTKTCISNMNGLAIGQVTASGVTYSWSPSTGLSSATASNPTANPSATTTYTLTATQVSSGCTATDQVLVTVNQQVPVANAGVDLLKTCTQNTAGATLGSAALTGCSYSWSPST
;
A
#
# COMPACT_ATOMS: atom_id res chain seq x y z
N TYR A 1 50.27 44.82 3.30
CA TYR A 1 51.17 45.27 2.24
C TYR A 1 51.62 46.69 2.54
N THR A 2 52.87 46.94 2.38
CA THR A 2 53.45 48.29 2.54
C THR A 2 54.00 48.79 1.20
N LEU A 3 53.51 49.91 0.74
CA LEU A 3 54.05 50.61 -0.41
C LEU A 3 55.14 51.51 0.06
N THR A 4 56.31 51.42 -0.55
CA THR A 4 57.41 52.33 -0.35
C THR A 4 57.66 53.10 -1.65
N ALA A 5 57.54 54.43 -1.60
CA ALA A 5 57.86 55.30 -2.72
C ALA A 5 59.19 56.03 -2.43
N THR A 6 60.11 55.93 -3.36
CA THR A 6 61.47 56.64 -3.25
C THR A 6 61.57 57.68 -4.38
N HIS A 7 61.82 58.93 -4.02
CA HIS A 7 62.07 59.97 -5.01
C HIS A 7 63.46 59.79 -5.59
N THR A 8 63.53 59.49 -6.86
CA THR A 8 64.81 59.05 -7.52
C THR A 8 65.94 60.04 -7.53
N GLN A 9 65.61 61.33 -7.51
CA GLN A 9 66.69 62.39 -7.53
C GLN A 9 67.17 62.80 -6.14
N SER A 10 66.30 62.81 -5.11
CA SER A 10 66.61 63.23 -3.74
C SER A 10 66.79 62.05 -2.78
N GLY A 11 66.49 60.87 -3.14
CA GLY A 11 66.54 59.68 -2.27
C GLY A 11 65.51 59.67 -1.13
N CYS A 12 64.60 60.67 -1.07
CA CYS A 12 63.56 60.71 -0.01
C CYS A 12 62.55 59.58 -0.17
N ILE A 13 62.17 58.97 0.95
CA ILE A 13 61.26 57.81 1.02
C ILE A 13 59.99 58.22 1.76
N ALA A 14 58.85 57.79 1.24
CA ALA A 14 57.54 57.76 1.92
C ALA A 14 56.98 56.36 1.90
N THR A 15 56.29 55.98 2.96
CA THR A 15 55.64 54.67 3.08
C THR A 15 54.14 54.80 3.44
N ASP A 16 53.33 53.95 2.85
CA ASP A 16 51.92 53.77 3.22
C ASP A 16 51.61 52.28 3.33
N ALA A 17 50.66 51.90 4.18
CA ALA A 17 50.33 50.51 4.44
C ALA A 17 48.84 50.26 4.23
N VAL A 18 48.54 49.19 3.52
CA VAL A 18 47.15 48.64 3.34
C VAL A 18 47.11 47.26 3.94
N VAL A 19 46.06 47.02 4.72
CA VAL A 19 45.68 45.67 5.24
C VAL A 19 44.68 45.02 4.31
N VAL A 20 45.02 43.85 3.77
CA VAL A 20 44.09 43.01 3.04
C VAL A 20 43.66 41.90 3.99
N THR A 21 42.40 41.96 4.44
CA THR A 21 41.80 40.92 5.29
C THR A 21 41.25 39.82 4.41
N VAL A 22 41.64 38.57 4.68
CA VAL A 22 41.13 37.38 3.99
C VAL A 22 40.16 36.67 4.90
N ASN A 23 38.91 36.51 4.44
CA ASN A 23 37.90 35.73 5.10
C ASN A 23 37.42 34.63 4.14
N GLN A 24 37.89 33.42 4.33
CA GLN A 24 37.55 32.21 3.54
C GLN A 24 36.92 31.13 4.41
N THR A 25 36.28 31.50 5.50
CA THR A 25 35.60 30.55 6.38
C THR A 25 34.43 29.89 5.65
N LEU A 26 34.51 28.57 5.45
CA LEU A 26 33.46 27.78 4.83
C LEU A 26 32.28 27.62 5.80
N PRO A 27 31.04 27.64 5.31
CA PRO A 27 29.89 27.23 6.11
C PRO A 27 29.90 25.71 6.30
N THR A 28 29.12 25.21 7.29
CA THR A 28 28.83 23.79 7.42
C THR A 28 27.58 23.49 6.65
N ALA A 29 27.61 22.52 5.73
CA ALA A 29 26.45 21.96 5.10
C ALA A 29 26.08 20.63 5.79
N ASP A 30 24.82 20.47 6.15
CA ASP A 30 24.26 19.27 6.76
C ASP A 30 22.88 19.02 6.12
N ALA A 31 22.85 18.07 5.19
CA ALA A 31 21.64 17.67 4.47
C ALA A 31 20.76 16.71 5.29
N GLY A 32 21.22 16.28 6.46
CA GLY A 32 20.55 15.31 7.30
C GLY A 32 20.87 13.86 6.92
N LEU A 33 20.18 12.93 7.60
CA LEU A 33 20.33 11.49 7.34
C LEU A 33 19.46 11.05 6.17
N ASP A 34 19.93 10.02 5.47
CA ASP A 34 19.12 9.36 4.43
C ASP A 34 17.76 8.92 5.00
N GLY A 35 16.72 9.11 4.20
CA GLY A 35 15.35 8.80 4.59
C GLY A 35 14.67 7.82 3.64
N GLU A 36 13.64 7.15 4.14
CA GLU A 36 12.80 6.27 3.34
C GLU A 36 11.35 6.74 3.39
N LYS A 37 10.72 6.82 2.21
CA LYS A 37 9.30 7.05 2.02
C LYS A 37 8.63 5.77 1.56
N THR A 38 7.63 5.31 2.31
CA THR A 38 6.80 4.14 1.99
C THR A 38 5.32 4.48 2.12
N CYS A 39 4.43 3.50 1.91
CA CYS A 39 3.00 3.70 2.16
C CYS A 39 2.69 3.84 3.67
N ALA A 40 3.49 3.21 4.53
CA ALA A 40 3.31 3.22 5.99
C ALA A 40 4.14 4.27 6.71
N GLN A 41 5.33 4.61 6.16
CA GLN A 41 6.26 5.55 6.78
C GLN A 41 6.49 6.73 5.87
N ASN A 42 6.53 7.93 6.45
CA ASN A 42 6.82 9.17 5.74
C ASN A 42 5.97 9.37 4.47
N SER A 43 4.73 8.91 4.48
CA SER A 43 3.82 8.96 3.31
C SER A 43 3.60 10.39 2.79
N THR A 44 3.74 11.40 3.66
CA THR A 44 3.65 12.83 3.35
C THR A 44 5.00 13.49 3.08
N GLY A 45 6.10 12.73 3.16
CA GLY A 45 7.47 13.17 2.91
C GLY A 45 8.40 13.04 4.11
N VAL A 46 9.68 13.14 3.85
CA VAL A 46 10.79 13.06 4.81
C VAL A 46 11.30 14.47 5.09
N GLN A 47 11.48 14.84 6.35
CA GLN A 47 12.19 16.08 6.67
C GLN A 47 13.69 15.86 6.46
N ILE A 48 14.32 16.72 5.66
CA ILE A 48 15.75 16.72 5.36
C ILE A 48 16.38 18.02 5.82
N GLY A 49 17.73 18.05 5.90
CA GLY A 49 18.48 19.21 6.36
C GLY A 49 18.52 19.34 7.87
N ALA A 50 19.20 20.40 8.32
CA ALA A 50 19.40 20.73 9.73
C ALA A 50 18.72 22.06 10.10
N LEU A 51 18.79 22.46 11.35
CA LEU A 51 18.26 23.74 11.81
C LEU A 51 18.97 24.92 11.12
N PRO A 52 18.24 26.00 10.76
CA PRO A 52 18.83 27.16 10.11
C PRO A 52 19.87 27.86 11.00
N GLN A 53 20.97 28.33 10.39
CA GLN A 53 22.03 29.07 11.05
C GLN A 53 22.03 30.52 10.57
N SER A 54 22.33 31.44 11.49
CA SER A 54 22.43 32.88 11.19
C SER A 54 23.53 33.17 10.20
N GLY A 55 23.27 34.09 9.25
CA GLY A 55 24.26 34.48 8.25
C GLY A 55 24.48 33.48 7.13
N GLN A 56 23.61 32.48 6.99
CA GLN A 56 23.66 31.49 5.92
C GLN A 56 22.42 31.54 5.04
N THR A 57 22.60 31.21 3.77
CA THR A 57 21.50 30.92 2.83
C THR A 57 21.63 29.51 2.31
N TYR A 58 20.50 28.95 1.90
CA TYR A 58 20.34 27.54 1.54
C TYR A 58 19.81 27.44 0.11
N SER A 59 20.27 26.43 -0.61
CA SER A 59 19.73 26.08 -1.92
C SER A 59 19.75 24.57 -2.10
N TRP A 60 18.61 24.00 -2.47
CA TRP A 60 18.46 22.58 -2.68
C TRP A 60 18.23 22.25 -4.16
N THR A 61 18.87 21.18 -4.63
CA THR A 61 18.68 20.61 -5.97
C THR A 61 18.61 19.09 -5.90
N PRO A 62 17.73 18.43 -6.71
CA PRO A 62 16.67 19.02 -7.52
C PRO A 62 15.54 19.65 -6.69
N SER A 63 14.72 20.50 -7.29
CA SER A 63 13.57 21.12 -6.61
C SER A 63 12.35 20.20 -6.52
N THR A 64 12.32 19.14 -7.33
CA THR A 64 11.18 18.22 -7.44
C THR A 64 10.88 17.54 -6.10
N GLY A 65 9.62 17.66 -5.67
CA GLY A 65 9.14 17.03 -4.43
C GLY A 65 9.55 17.78 -3.15
N LEU A 66 10.24 18.92 -3.22
CA LEU A 66 10.57 19.73 -2.04
C LEU A 66 9.46 20.72 -1.72
N SER A 67 9.18 20.90 -0.44
CA SER A 67 8.26 21.94 0.05
C SER A 67 8.80 23.36 -0.19
N ALA A 68 10.13 23.54 -0.17
CA ALA A 68 10.83 24.77 -0.49
C ALA A 68 12.30 24.46 -0.83
N THR A 69 12.92 25.27 -1.68
CA THR A 69 14.33 25.09 -2.08
C THR A 69 15.31 26.02 -1.36
N GLY A 70 14.81 27.09 -0.73
CA GLY A 70 15.63 28.14 -0.09
C GLY A 70 15.62 28.09 1.44
N VAL A 71 15.15 27.01 2.07
CA VAL A 71 15.10 26.83 3.52
C VAL A 71 16.11 25.78 3.98
N ALA A 72 16.53 25.84 5.25
CA ALA A 72 17.50 24.90 5.80
C ALA A 72 16.99 23.45 5.86
N ASN A 73 15.71 23.28 6.18
CA ASN A 73 15.10 21.99 6.51
C ASN A 73 13.74 21.76 5.83
N PRO A 74 13.70 21.62 4.48
CA PRO A 74 12.46 21.36 3.76
C PRO A 74 11.94 19.95 4.04
N ILE A 75 10.64 19.72 3.70
CA ILE A 75 10.09 18.38 3.54
C ILE A 75 10.31 17.94 2.10
N ALA A 76 10.91 16.76 1.94
CA ALA A 76 11.12 16.08 0.66
C ALA A 76 10.07 14.99 0.48
N ASN A 77 9.22 15.13 -0.53
CA ASN A 77 8.16 14.18 -0.90
C ASN A 77 8.25 13.79 -2.38
N PRO A 78 9.36 13.17 -2.80
CA PRO A 78 9.53 12.76 -4.19
C PRO A 78 8.60 11.58 -4.55
N SER A 79 8.33 11.40 -5.84
CA SER A 79 7.59 10.26 -6.39
C SER A 79 8.48 9.05 -6.71
N SER A 80 9.80 9.26 -6.77
CA SER A 80 10.83 8.22 -6.99
C SER A 80 12.06 8.53 -6.15
N THR A 81 12.87 7.50 -5.86
CA THR A 81 14.13 7.66 -5.13
C THR A 81 14.96 8.79 -5.72
N THR A 82 15.29 9.78 -4.88
CA THR A 82 15.94 11.02 -5.28
C THR A 82 17.08 11.37 -4.33
N ASN A 83 18.22 11.73 -4.89
CA ASN A 83 19.34 12.29 -4.14
C ASN A 83 19.25 13.81 -4.21
N TYR A 84 19.14 14.47 -3.07
CA TYR A 84 19.10 15.92 -2.94
C TYR A 84 20.46 16.44 -2.52
N THR A 85 20.89 17.53 -3.12
CA THR A 85 22.11 18.25 -2.76
C THR A 85 21.76 19.58 -2.14
N LEU A 86 22.22 19.80 -0.92
CA LEU A 86 22.19 21.08 -0.22
C LEU A 86 23.44 21.88 -0.57
N THR A 87 23.26 23.13 -0.94
CA THR A 87 24.34 24.15 -0.99
C THR A 87 24.07 25.20 0.07
N VAL A 88 25.00 25.38 0.96
CA VAL A 88 24.98 26.43 2.00
C VAL A 88 25.97 27.53 1.61
N THR A 89 25.53 28.78 1.68
CA THR A 89 26.37 29.95 1.38
C THR A 89 26.49 30.82 2.60
N ASN A 90 27.71 31.17 3.00
CA ASN A 90 27.98 32.17 4.02
C ASN A 90 27.80 33.57 3.40
N VAL A 91 26.80 34.32 3.89
CA VAL A 91 26.44 35.63 3.36
C VAL A 91 27.57 36.66 3.49
N ALA A 92 28.41 36.55 4.53
CA ALA A 92 29.45 37.53 4.82
C ALA A 92 30.65 37.47 3.84
N ASN A 93 30.94 36.29 3.28
CA ASN A 93 32.12 36.09 2.42
C ASN A 93 31.82 35.35 1.11
N GLY A 94 30.59 34.90 0.88
CA GLY A 94 30.20 34.18 -0.32
C GLY A 94 30.73 32.74 -0.44
N CYS A 95 31.45 32.23 0.58
CA CYS A 95 31.97 30.86 0.56
C CYS A 95 30.81 29.85 0.65
N THR A 96 30.96 28.74 -0.06
CA THR A 96 29.92 27.68 -0.13
C THR A 96 30.43 26.34 0.34
N ALA A 97 29.54 25.51 0.89
CA ALA A 97 29.72 24.08 1.14
C ALA A 97 28.53 23.31 0.66
N THR A 98 28.70 22.02 0.36
CA THR A 98 27.62 21.15 -0.11
C THR A 98 27.58 19.86 0.69
N ASP A 99 26.38 19.30 0.81
CA ASP A 99 26.12 17.97 1.37
C ASP A 99 24.94 17.31 0.64
N GLN A 100 24.80 16.00 0.77
CA GLN A 100 23.79 15.23 0.05
C GLN A 100 23.00 14.35 1.00
N VAL A 101 21.71 14.13 0.64
CA VAL A 101 20.81 13.21 1.34
C VAL A 101 20.01 12.42 0.32
N LEU A 102 19.94 11.11 0.52
CA LEU A 102 19.12 10.21 -0.29
C LEU A 102 17.74 10.04 0.34
N VAL A 103 16.68 10.31 -0.41
CA VAL A 103 15.31 9.92 -0.05
C VAL A 103 14.90 8.77 -0.95
N SER A 104 14.93 7.56 -0.41
CA SER A 104 14.47 6.35 -1.09
C SER A 104 12.95 6.27 -1.09
N VAL A 105 12.36 5.78 -2.19
CA VAL A 105 10.89 5.63 -2.32
C VAL A 105 10.57 4.18 -2.63
N ASN A 106 9.81 3.56 -1.76
CA ASN A 106 9.28 2.20 -1.92
C ASN A 106 7.76 2.21 -1.72
N THR A 107 7.03 2.46 -2.78
CA THR A 107 5.56 2.48 -2.82
C THR A 107 4.98 1.44 -3.76
N THR A 108 5.74 0.38 -4.04
CA THR A 108 5.30 -0.75 -4.88
C THR A 108 4.16 -1.50 -4.19
N LEU A 109 3.02 -1.56 -4.87
CA LEU A 109 1.84 -2.28 -4.39
C LEU A 109 2.04 -3.81 -4.57
N PRO A 110 1.61 -4.62 -3.61
CA PRO A 110 1.51 -6.06 -3.81
C PRO A 110 0.38 -6.39 -4.78
N THR A 111 0.41 -7.59 -5.37
CA THR A 111 -0.73 -8.11 -6.13
C THR A 111 -1.73 -8.73 -5.15
N ALA A 112 -3.00 -8.37 -5.27
CA ALA A 112 -4.11 -9.06 -4.62
C ALA A 112 -4.94 -9.77 -5.69
N ASN A 113 -5.25 -11.05 -5.47
CA ASN A 113 -6.13 -11.86 -6.32
C ASN A 113 -6.95 -12.78 -5.41
N ALA A 114 -8.22 -12.45 -5.23
CA ALA A 114 -9.14 -13.20 -4.38
C ALA A 114 -9.67 -14.49 -5.04
N GLY A 115 -9.37 -14.69 -6.32
CA GLY A 115 -9.86 -15.82 -7.10
C GLY A 115 -11.15 -15.49 -7.85
N LEU A 116 -11.75 -16.51 -8.48
CA LEU A 116 -12.97 -16.35 -9.26
C LEU A 116 -14.21 -16.56 -8.37
N ASP A 117 -15.28 -15.86 -8.70
CA ASP A 117 -16.59 -16.07 -8.10
C ASP A 117 -17.08 -17.52 -8.33
N PHE A 118 -17.74 -18.09 -7.34
CA PHE A 118 -18.31 -19.42 -7.48
C PHE A 118 -19.64 -19.57 -6.74
N THR A 119 -20.37 -20.64 -7.13
CA THR A 119 -21.62 -21.00 -6.48
C THR A 119 -21.47 -22.29 -5.70
N LYS A 120 -21.94 -22.28 -4.47
CA LYS A 120 -22.11 -23.45 -3.58
C LYS A 120 -23.56 -23.90 -3.61
N THR A 121 -23.74 -25.18 -3.92
CA THR A 121 -25.08 -25.81 -3.94
C THR A 121 -25.09 -27.09 -3.09
N CYS A 122 -26.21 -27.81 -3.05
CA CYS A 122 -26.30 -29.12 -2.39
C CYS A 122 -25.48 -30.22 -3.10
N ILE A 123 -25.04 -30.00 -4.34
CA ILE A 123 -24.30 -30.99 -5.14
C ILE A 123 -22.95 -30.50 -5.64
N SER A 124 -22.73 -29.18 -5.65
CA SER A 124 -21.47 -28.56 -6.11
C SER A 124 -20.87 -27.74 -5.00
N ASN A 125 -19.56 -27.87 -4.82
CA ASN A 125 -18.78 -27.12 -3.83
C ASN A 125 -19.34 -27.22 -2.40
N MET A 126 -19.90 -28.37 -2.04
CA MET A 126 -20.60 -28.59 -0.74
C MET A 126 -19.69 -28.29 0.46
N ASN A 127 -18.39 -28.59 0.33
CA ASN A 127 -17.39 -28.39 1.37
C ASN A 127 -16.63 -27.04 1.20
N GLY A 128 -17.14 -26.17 0.32
CA GLY A 128 -16.47 -24.95 -0.07
C GLY A 128 -15.41 -25.16 -1.15
N LEU A 129 -14.75 -24.09 -1.51
CA LEU A 129 -13.69 -24.07 -2.51
C LEU A 129 -12.53 -23.15 -2.02
N ALA A 130 -11.32 -23.48 -2.44
CA ALA A 130 -10.19 -22.61 -2.17
C ALA A 130 -10.33 -21.29 -2.95
N ILE A 131 -10.13 -20.18 -2.27
CA ILE A 131 -10.10 -18.82 -2.82
C ILE A 131 -8.72 -18.23 -2.61
N GLY A 132 -8.43 -17.10 -3.26
CA GLY A 132 -7.15 -16.43 -3.10
C GLY A 132 -6.10 -16.87 -4.11
N GLN A 133 -4.85 -16.70 -3.73
CA GLN A 133 -3.70 -16.85 -4.60
C GLN A 133 -2.57 -17.63 -3.95
N VAL A 134 -1.54 -17.96 -4.72
CA VAL A 134 -0.29 -18.52 -4.22
C VAL A 134 0.41 -17.49 -3.33
N THR A 135 0.99 -17.96 -2.22
CA THR A 135 1.75 -17.11 -1.30
C THR A 135 2.92 -16.42 -2.01
N ALA A 136 2.99 -15.09 -1.92
CA ALA A 136 4.12 -14.30 -2.39
C ALA A 136 5.08 -13.99 -1.22
N SER A 137 6.38 -13.99 -1.50
CA SER A 137 7.40 -13.65 -0.50
C SER A 137 7.26 -12.20 -0.04
N GLY A 138 7.36 -11.96 1.26
CA GLY A 138 7.26 -10.62 1.85
C GLY A 138 5.86 -9.99 1.80
N VAL A 139 4.81 -10.77 1.52
CA VAL A 139 3.42 -10.32 1.52
C VAL A 139 2.63 -11.04 2.60
N THR A 140 1.85 -10.31 3.36
CA THR A 140 0.86 -10.84 4.31
C THR A 140 -0.54 -10.66 3.74
N TYR A 141 -1.46 -11.50 4.19
CA TYR A 141 -2.83 -11.55 3.70
C TYR A 141 -3.83 -11.41 4.84
N SER A 142 -4.95 -10.78 4.56
CA SER A 142 -6.07 -10.65 5.48
C SER A 142 -7.38 -10.68 4.71
N TRP A 143 -8.34 -11.46 5.23
CA TRP A 143 -9.65 -11.63 4.63
C TRP A 143 -10.76 -11.06 5.52
N SER A 144 -11.71 -10.41 4.91
CA SER A 144 -12.92 -9.93 5.59
C SER A 144 -14.17 -10.17 4.71
N PRO A 145 -15.24 -10.67 5.29
CA PRO A 145 -15.37 -11.25 6.63
C PRO A 145 -14.57 -12.56 6.79
N SER A 146 -14.28 -12.98 8.03
CA SER A 146 -13.59 -14.24 8.31
C SER A 146 -14.53 -15.44 8.44
N THR A 147 -15.84 -15.21 8.60
CA THR A 147 -16.86 -16.25 8.79
C THR A 147 -16.92 -17.19 7.59
N GLY A 148 -16.84 -18.49 7.84
CA GLY A 148 -16.85 -19.50 6.77
C GLY A 148 -15.52 -19.69 6.06
N LEU A 149 -14.43 -19.04 6.49
CA LEU A 149 -13.08 -19.29 5.99
C LEU A 149 -12.31 -20.26 6.88
N SER A 150 -11.50 -21.11 6.28
CA SER A 150 -10.57 -21.99 7.02
C SER A 150 -9.47 -21.18 7.73
N SER A 151 -9.13 -20.00 7.23
CA SER A 151 -8.18 -19.04 7.81
C SER A 151 -8.46 -17.64 7.29
N ALA A 152 -8.41 -16.66 8.17
CA ALA A 152 -8.52 -15.24 7.79
C ALA A 152 -7.20 -14.62 7.31
N THR A 153 -6.07 -15.34 7.43
CA THR A 153 -4.73 -14.82 7.13
C THR A 153 -3.95 -15.68 6.13
N ALA A 154 -4.48 -16.81 5.70
CA ALA A 154 -3.86 -17.61 4.65
C ALA A 154 -4.02 -16.92 3.29
N SER A 155 -3.06 -17.13 2.38
CA SER A 155 -3.13 -16.59 1.01
C SER A 155 -4.23 -17.26 0.18
N ASN A 156 -4.56 -18.53 0.49
CA ASN A 156 -5.52 -19.35 -0.23
C ASN A 156 -6.40 -20.19 0.71
N PRO A 157 -7.24 -19.56 1.56
CA PRO A 157 -8.13 -20.30 2.44
C PRO A 157 -9.24 -21.00 1.67
N THR A 158 -9.85 -22.01 2.29
CA THR A 158 -11.12 -22.58 1.81
C THR A 158 -12.27 -21.71 2.31
N ALA A 159 -13.13 -21.26 1.40
CA ALA A 159 -14.36 -20.53 1.72
C ALA A 159 -15.56 -21.48 1.67
N ASN A 160 -16.27 -21.61 2.80
CA ASN A 160 -17.45 -22.45 2.97
C ASN A 160 -18.53 -21.71 3.79
N PRO A 161 -19.05 -20.59 3.31
CA PRO A 161 -20.07 -19.83 4.03
C PRO A 161 -21.42 -20.56 4.00
N SER A 162 -22.30 -20.23 4.96
CA SER A 162 -23.68 -20.71 5.03
C SER A 162 -24.67 -19.82 4.27
N ALA A 163 -24.27 -18.61 3.91
CA ALA A 163 -25.05 -17.65 3.12
C ALA A 163 -24.16 -16.98 2.08
N THR A 164 -24.77 -16.45 1.03
CA THR A 164 -24.04 -15.69 0.00
C THR A 164 -23.19 -14.60 0.64
N THR A 165 -21.89 -14.62 0.37
CA THR A 165 -20.90 -13.78 1.04
C THR A 165 -19.88 -13.28 0.02
N THR A 166 -19.60 -11.98 0.05
CA THR A 166 -18.45 -11.37 -0.64
C THR A 166 -17.28 -11.32 0.33
N TYR A 167 -16.17 -11.92 -0.02
CA TYR A 167 -14.93 -11.85 0.72
C TYR A 167 -13.99 -10.85 0.06
N THR A 168 -13.39 -9.98 0.88
CA THR A 168 -12.35 -9.04 0.45
C THR A 168 -11.00 -9.53 0.94
N LEU A 169 -10.07 -9.76 0.02
CA LEU A 169 -8.66 -9.98 0.30
C LEU A 169 -7.94 -8.64 0.38
N THR A 170 -7.15 -8.46 1.43
CA THR A 170 -6.14 -7.40 1.52
C THR A 170 -4.78 -8.05 1.55
N ALA A 171 -3.95 -7.77 0.55
CA ALA A 171 -2.53 -8.12 0.51
C ALA A 171 -1.70 -6.91 0.97
N THR A 172 -0.73 -7.14 1.86
CA THR A 172 0.14 -6.09 2.41
C THR A 172 1.60 -6.45 2.18
N GLN A 173 2.35 -5.59 1.52
CA GLN A 173 3.80 -5.71 1.38
C GLN A 173 4.47 -5.37 2.72
N VAL A 174 5.15 -6.34 3.32
CA VAL A 174 5.73 -6.19 4.68
C VAL A 174 6.79 -5.07 4.73
N SER A 175 7.62 -4.95 3.69
CA SER A 175 8.73 -3.98 3.68
C SER A 175 8.27 -2.53 3.57
N SER A 176 7.13 -2.26 2.91
CA SER A 176 6.67 -0.90 2.64
C SER A 176 5.34 -0.55 3.30
N GLY A 177 4.60 -1.56 3.78
CA GLY A 177 3.24 -1.38 4.28
C GLY A 177 2.21 -1.02 3.20
N CYS A 178 2.57 -1.11 1.92
CA CYS A 178 1.65 -0.87 0.82
C CYS A 178 0.62 -2.00 0.72
N THR A 179 -0.63 -1.66 0.44
CA THR A 179 -1.73 -2.61 0.37
C THR A 179 -2.42 -2.59 -0.98
N ALA A 180 -2.91 -3.76 -1.40
CA ALA A 180 -3.85 -3.91 -2.50
C ALA A 180 -5.02 -4.78 -2.04
N THR A 181 -6.18 -4.64 -2.67
CA THR A 181 -7.39 -5.41 -2.34
C THR A 181 -8.01 -6.01 -3.58
N ASP A 182 -8.67 -7.17 -3.40
CA ASP A 182 -9.51 -7.80 -4.40
C ASP A 182 -10.67 -8.54 -3.73
N GLN A 183 -11.71 -8.87 -4.48
CA GLN A 183 -12.92 -9.48 -3.94
C GLN A 183 -13.33 -10.74 -4.71
N VAL A 184 -13.96 -11.68 -3.98
CA VAL A 184 -14.58 -12.86 -4.53
C VAL A 184 -15.98 -13.04 -3.94
N LEU A 185 -16.95 -13.29 -4.80
CA LEU A 185 -18.32 -13.58 -4.40
C LEU A 185 -18.55 -15.10 -4.33
N VAL A 186 -18.94 -15.58 -3.15
CA VAL A 186 -19.43 -16.96 -2.96
C VAL A 186 -20.94 -16.93 -2.86
N THR A 187 -21.62 -17.34 -3.92
CA THR A 187 -23.07 -17.45 -3.94
C THR A 187 -23.49 -18.78 -3.31
N VAL A 188 -24.38 -18.74 -2.33
CA VAL A 188 -24.94 -19.95 -1.71
C VAL A 188 -26.36 -20.16 -2.19
N ASN A 189 -26.59 -21.26 -2.89
CA ASN A 189 -27.89 -21.72 -3.35
C ASN A 189 -28.12 -23.16 -2.86
N GLN A 190 -28.63 -23.29 -1.65
CA GLN A 190 -28.95 -24.59 -1.00
C GLN A 190 -30.42 -24.67 -0.63
N GLN A 191 -31.29 -24.20 -1.51
CA GLN A 191 -32.74 -24.33 -1.31
C GLN A 191 -33.14 -25.81 -1.34
N VAL A 192 -33.66 -26.27 -0.23
CA VAL A 192 -34.21 -27.63 -0.11
C VAL A 192 -35.65 -27.58 -0.56
N PRO A 193 -36.07 -28.38 -1.56
CA PRO A 193 -37.47 -28.47 -1.94
C PRO A 193 -38.29 -29.12 -0.82
N VAL A 194 -39.55 -28.73 -0.70
CA VAL A 194 -40.49 -29.36 0.22
C VAL A 194 -41.06 -30.59 -0.46
N ALA A 195 -40.77 -31.78 0.08
CA ALA A 195 -41.40 -33.01 -0.35
C ALA A 195 -42.74 -33.20 0.40
N ASN A 196 -43.80 -33.44 -0.33
CA ASN A 196 -45.13 -33.73 0.23
C ASN A 196 -45.75 -34.94 -0.48
N ALA A 197 -45.81 -36.06 0.21
CA ALA A 197 -46.38 -37.31 -0.30
C ALA A 197 -47.91 -37.31 -0.25
N GLY A 198 -48.52 -36.31 0.37
CA GLY A 198 -49.97 -36.27 0.63
C GLY A 198 -50.35 -36.90 1.97
N VAL A 199 -51.61 -37.13 2.19
CA VAL A 199 -52.12 -37.78 3.39
C VAL A 199 -52.14 -39.32 3.21
N ASP A 200 -52.08 -40.05 4.33
CA ASP A 200 -52.20 -41.49 4.30
C ASP A 200 -53.60 -41.92 3.73
N LEU A 201 -53.54 -42.83 2.85
CA LEU A 201 -54.74 -43.28 2.14
C LEU A 201 -55.01 -44.76 2.41
N LEU A 202 -56.27 -45.09 2.63
CA LEU A 202 -56.77 -46.48 2.75
C LEU A 202 -57.38 -46.93 1.43
N LYS A 203 -56.92 -48.06 0.89
CA LYS A 203 -57.52 -48.73 -0.25
C LYS A 203 -58.32 -49.96 0.24
N THR A 204 -59.63 -50.02 -0.08
CA THR A 204 -60.51 -51.13 0.26
C THR A 204 -61.26 -51.61 -0.98
N CYS A 205 -62.09 -52.59 -0.85
CA CYS A 205 -62.96 -53.04 -1.95
C CYS A 205 -64.02 -52.01 -2.35
N THR A 206 -64.21 -50.94 -1.54
CA THR A 206 -65.17 -49.85 -1.76
C THR A 206 -64.59 -48.48 -1.81
N GLN A 207 -63.39 -48.30 -1.32
CA GLN A 207 -62.68 -47.00 -1.32
C GLN A 207 -61.41 -47.11 -2.12
N ASN A 208 -61.11 -46.05 -2.89
CA ASN A 208 -59.87 -45.93 -3.73
C ASN A 208 -59.69 -47.19 -4.63
N THR A 209 -60.78 -47.78 -5.15
CA THR A 209 -60.73 -48.99 -5.93
C THR A 209 -59.93 -48.89 -7.21
N ALA A 210 -59.96 -47.72 -7.88
CA ALA A 210 -59.20 -47.39 -9.09
C ALA A 210 -57.82 -46.83 -8.81
N GLY A 211 -57.41 -46.73 -7.53
CA GLY A 211 -56.19 -46.06 -7.09
C GLY A 211 -56.47 -44.68 -6.53
N ALA A 212 -55.46 -44.07 -5.94
CA ALA A 212 -55.54 -42.73 -5.37
C ALA A 212 -54.34 -41.89 -5.86
N THR A 213 -54.55 -40.62 -6.03
CA THR A 213 -53.52 -39.70 -6.38
C THR A 213 -52.62 -39.38 -5.15
N LEU A 214 -51.37 -39.63 -5.25
CA LEU A 214 -50.37 -39.34 -4.21
C LEU A 214 -49.62 -38.06 -4.53
N GLY A 215 -49.15 -37.42 -3.49
CA GLY A 215 -48.29 -36.23 -3.60
C GLY A 215 -49.01 -34.90 -3.77
N SER A 216 -48.26 -33.87 -3.93
CA SER A 216 -48.71 -32.51 -4.22
C SER A 216 -48.42 -32.14 -5.69
N ALA A 217 -48.90 -30.97 -6.13
CA ALA A 217 -48.54 -30.44 -7.43
C ALA A 217 -47.02 -30.31 -7.59
N ALA A 218 -46.51 -30.62 -8.79
CA ALA A 218 -45.10 -30.55 -9.08
C ALA A 218 -44.58 -29.11 -8.94
N LEU A 219 -43.45 -28.96 -8.23
CA LEU A 219 -42.75 -27.69 -8.12
C LEU A 219 -41.84 -27.49 -9.33
N THR A 220 -41.79 -26.29 -9.85
CA THR A 220 -40.92 -25.95 -10.98
C THR A 220 -39.45 -26.19 -10.61
N GLY A 221 -38.66 -26.85 -11.49
CA GLY A 221 -37.23 -27.12 -11.29
C GLY A 221 -36.94 -28.29 -10.32
N CYS A 222 -37.96 -29.09 -9.91
CA CYS A 222 -37.78 -30.27 -9.08
C CYS A 222 -38.02 -31.55 -9.89
N SER A 223 -37.26 -32.60 -9.63
CA SER A 223 -37.50 -33.95 -10.08
C SER A 223 -38.06 -34.78 -8.93
N TYR A 224 -38.90 -35.75 -9.25
CA TYR A 224 -39.61 -36.58 -8.26
C TYR A 224 -39.36 -38.06 -8.52
N SER A 225 -39.16 -38.81 -7.47
CA SER A 225 -39.09 -40.28 -7.53
C SER A 225 -39.91 -40.89 -6.39
N TRP A 226 -40.62 -41.98 -6.66
CA TRP A 226 -41.39 -42.73 -5.68
C TRP A 226 -40.76 -44.10 -5.44
N SER A 227 -40.77 -44.56 -4.21
CA SER A 227 -40.36 -45.92 -3.86
C SER A 227 -41.41 -46.53 -2.91
N PRO A 228 -41.82 -47.80 -3.10
CA PRO A 228 -41.43 -48.71 -4.19
C PRO A 228 -42.03 -48.32 -5.54
N SER A 229 -41.33 -48.67 -6.63
CA SER A 229 -41.69 -48.37 -8.03
C SER A 229 -42.45 -49.54 -8.69
N THR A 230 -43.28 -50.25 -7.97
CA THR A 230 -44.06 -51.42 -8.47
C THR A 230 -45.42 -51.03 -9.00
#